data_6f9c8c976c1cfb17612e44c42bd68535
#
_entry.id   6f9c8c976c1cfb17612e44c42bd68535
#
_cell.length_a   1.000
_cell.length_b   1.000
_cell.length_c   1.000
_cell.angle_alpha   90.00
_cell.angle_beta   90.00
_cell.angle_gamma   90.00
#
_symmetry.space_group_name_H-M   'P 1'
#
loop_
_entity.id
_entity.type
_entity.pdbx_description
1 polymer ?
#
loop_
_entity_poly.entity_id
_entity_poly.type
_entity_poly.pdbx_seq_one_letter_code
_entity_poly.pdbx_strand_id
1 'polypeptide(L)'
;MISSPEPFEIEGADGGPLRGDLYAAAGPRAVLICHGFRGYKDWGFIPLLASTMAAQGVSAVAFNMSGSGIASADGAFTELERFRKSTYAAELEDIDRVARWITQKLGDLKSFGLIGHSRGGAMSLLHASSHPEVRTVVTLAAPSRIGVWPDAAFEAWRDHRPHIVRDYRTRGELPLGPEIYDDIQRNAARYDLRRAASSLTIPYLVVQGDRDRSVPLEEGRTLASWGPPSTTELAIIEGAGHSFQAGDKIRRTPPQLLEMIERVTAWMRRTMVPDAREARP
;
A
#
# COMPACT_ATOMS: atom_id res chain seq x y z
N MET A 1 11.08 -24.58 0.52
CA MET A 1 9.70 -24.49 1.08
C MET A 1 9.52 -23.06 1.55
N ILE A 2 8.45 -22.39 1.11
CA ILE A 2 8.10 -21.06 1.64
C ILE A 2 7.64 -21.29 3.08
N SER A 3 8.32 -20.70 4.06
CA SER A 3 7.87 -20.77 5.46
C SER A 3 6.53 -20.08 5.60
N SER A 4 5.70 -20.58 6.54
CA SER A 4 4.49 -19.86 6.92
C SER A 4 4.87 -18.44 7.40
N PRO A 5 4.04 -17.42 7.11
CA PRO A 5 4.32 -16.08 7.59
C PRO A 5 4.37 -16.04 9.12
N GLU A 6 5.26 -15.22 9.66
CA GLU A 6 5.37 -14.94 11.10
C GLU A 6 4.41 -13.78 11.44
N PRO A 7 3.34 -14.01 12.19
CA PRO A 7 2.46 -12.92 12.60
C PRO A 7 3.14 -12.01 13.61
N PHE A 8 2.82 -10.71 13.56
CA PHE A 8 3.25 -9.73 14.55
C PHE A 8 2.13 -8.76 14.90
N GLU A 9 2.25 -8.15 16.06
CA GLU A 9 1.39 -7.06 16.51
C GLU A 9 2.26 -5.98 17.16
N ILE A 10 2.04 -4.71 16.76
CA ILE A 10 2.65 -3.53 17.34
C ILE A 10 1.57 -2.48 17.60
N GLU A 11 1.91 -1.40 18.29
CA GLU A 11 1.00 -0.28 18.46
C GLU A 11 0.86 0.52 17.16
N GLY A 12 -0.37 0.67 16.65
CA GLY A 12 -0.72 1.49 15.49
C GLY A 12 -0.80 2.98 15.83
N ALA A 13 -0.92 3.81 14.80
CA ALA A 13 -1.01 5.26 14.93
C ALA A 13 -2.26 5.74 15.69
N ASP A 14 -3.31 4.93 15.70
CA ASP A 14 -4.55 5.18 16.44
C ASP A 14 -4.52 4.68 17.89
N GLY A 15 -3.35 4.20 18.37
CA GLY A 15 -3.16 3.60 19.70
C GLY A 15 -3.71 2.18 19.85
N GLY A 16 -4.33 1.64 18.83
CA GLY A 16 -4.80 0.26 18.78
C GLY A 16 -3.76 -0.70 18.17
N PRO A 17 -4.06 -2.02 18.14
CA PRO A 17 -3.15 -3.00 17.57
C PRO A 17 -3.03 -2.86 16.04
N LEU A 18 -1.79 -2.75 15.56
CA LEU A 18 -1.44 -2.89 14.16
C LEU A 18 -0.93 -4.31 13.93
N ARG A 19 -1.69 -5.10 13.18
CA ARG A 19 -1.43 -6.52 12.95
C ARG A 19 -0.82 -6.72 11.57
N GLY A 20 0.22 -7.54 11.50
CA GLY A 20 0.87 -7.86 10.23
C GLY A 20 1.44 -9.27 10.19
N ASP A 21 1.96 -9.63 9.02
CA ASP A 21 2.65 -10.86 8.75
C ASP A 21 4.01 -10.57 8.11
N LEU A 22 5.05 -11.18 8.64
CA LEU A 22 6.38 -11.19 8.06
C LEU A 22 6.58 -12.49 7.26
N TYR A 23 6.76 -12.34 5.97
CA TYR A 23 7.23 -13.38 5.06
C TYR A 23 8.75 -13.28 4.98
N ALA A 24 9.43 -14.00 5.87
CA ALA A 24 10.86 -13.86 6.02
C ALA A 24 11.65 -14.50 4.85
N ALA A 25 12.72 -13.84 4.45
CA ALA A 25 13.72 -14.32 3.52
C ALA A 25 15.13 -14.16 4.09
N ALA A 26 16.10 -14.84 3.53
CA ALA A 26 17.50 -14.65 3.90
C ALA A 26 18.02 -13.29 3.38
N GLY A 27 18.77 -12.57 4.23
CA GLY A 27 19.43 -11.31 3.86
C GLY A 27 18.68 -10.03 4.29
N PRO A 28 19.35 -8.88 4.14
CA PRO A 28 18.94 -7.61 4.70
C PRO A 28 18.03 -6.79 3.74
N ARG A 29 17.18 -7.45 2.97
CA ARG A 29 16.25 -6.79 2.05
C ARG A 29 14.82 -6.98 2.52
N ALA A 30 14.05 -5.90 2.58
CA ALA A 30 12.65 -5.96 2.94
C ALA A 30 11.77 -5.06 2.07
N VAL A 31 10.51 -5.42 1.95
CA VAL A 31 9.48 -4.62 1.31
C VAL A 31 8.23 -4.56 2.20
N LEU A 32 7.64 -3.38 2.33
CA LEU A 32 6.36 -3.21 3.01
C LEU A 32 5.25 -3.18 1.96
N ILE A 33 4.17 -3.90 2.21
CA ILE A 33 3.02 -4.00 1.30
C ILE A 33 1.81 -3.32 1.94
N CYS A 34 1.40 -2.20 1.35
CA CYS A 34 0.33 -1.34 1.82
C CYS A 34 -0.97 -1.63 1.06
N HIS A 35 -2.01 -2.06 1.77
CA HIS A 35 -3.33 -2.32 1.18
C HIS A 35 -4.10 -1.03 0.86
N GLY A 36 -5.14 -1.12 0.02
CA GLY A 36 -6.02 0.01 -0.31
C GLY A 36 -7.16 0.21 0.69
N PHE A 37 -8.03 1.18 0.39
CA PHE A 37 -9.23 1.46 1.17
C PHE A 37 -10.13 0.22 1.27
N ARG A 38 -10.60 -0.13 2.47
CA ARG A 38 -11.34 -1.35 2.80
C ARG A 38 -10.56 -2.64 2.52
N GLY A 39 -9.25 -2.53 2.30
CA GLY A 39 -8.35 -3.66 2.19
C GLY A 39 -7.83 -4.13 3.55
N TYR A 40 -7.05 -5.20 3.53
CA TYR A 40 -6.35 -5.76 4.68
C TYR A 40 -5.20 -6.66 4.21
N LYS A 41 -4.32 -7.05 5.11
CA LYS A 41 -3.09 -7.80 4.79
C LYS A 41 -3.30 -9.14 4.07
N ASP A 42 -4.45 -9.80 4.33
CA ASP A 42 -4.78 -11.11 3.76
C ASP A 42 -5.69 -11.00 2.51
N TRP A 43 -5.93 -9.77 2.02
CA TRP A 43 -6.83 -9.56 0.89
C TRP A 43 -6.20 -9.91 -0.44
N GLY A 44 -6.95 -10.70 -1.22
CA GLY A 44 -6.71 -10.93 -2.64
C GLY A 44 -5.28 -11.41 -2.92
N PHE A 45 -4.52 -10.61 -3.67
CA PHE A 45 -3.19 -10.97 -4.14
C PHE A 45 -2.06 -10.68 -3.12
N ILE A 46 -2.32 -9.98 -2.03
CA ILE A 46 -1.28 -9.54 -1.09
C ILE A 46 -0.47 -10.71 -0.51
N PRO A 47 -1.09 -11.80 0.00
CA PRO A 47 -0.33 -12.94 0.51
C PRO A 47 0.51 -13.64 -0.56
N LEU A 48 -0.02 -13.75 -1.79
CA LEU A 48 0.70 -14.34 -2.91
C LEU A 48 1.91 -13.47 -3.32
N LEU A 49 1.73 -12.16 -3.42
CA LEU A 49 2.80 -11.22 -3.72
C LEU A 49 3.89 -11.27 -2.63
N ALA A 50 3.50 -11.23 -1.34
CA ALA A 50 4.43 -11.28 -0.21
C ALA A 50 5.24 -12.59 -0.19
N SER A 51 4.58 -13.73 -0.36
CA SER A 51 5.26 -15.03 -0.43
C SER A 51 6.19 -15.14 -1.63
N THR A 52 5.81 -14.57 -2.78
CA THR A 52 6.66 -14.55 -3.98
C THR A 52 7.90 -13.67 -3.76
N MET A 53 7.79 -12.52 -3.08
CA MET A 53 8.93 -11.70 -2.68
C MET A 53 9.89 -12.47 -1.80
N ALA A 54 9.38 -13.14 -0.75
CA ALA A 54 10.18 -13.92 0.16
C ALA A 54 10.92 -15.08 -0.56
N ALA A 55 10.25 -15.77 -1.49
CA ALA A 55 10.86 -16.81 -2.31
C ALA A 55 12.01 -16.29 -3.19
N GLN A 56 12.03 -14.99 -3.49
CA GLN A 56 13.10 -14.33 -4.25
C GLN A 56 14.15 -13.63 -3.38
N GLY A 57 14.16 -13.90 -2.07
CA GLY A 57 15.15 -13.38 -1.14
C GLY A 57 14.91 -11.93 -0.70
N VAL A 58 13.67 -11.45 -0.77
CA VAL A 58 13.26 -10.15 -0.22
C VAL A 58 12.18 -10.41 0.83
N SER A 59 12.48 -10.15 2.10
CA SER A 59 11.48 -10.25 3.15
C SER A 59 10.31 -9.31 2.85
N ALA A 60 9.08 -9.78 3.04
CA ALA A 60 7.90 -8.95 2.78
C ALA A 60 7.05 -8.83 4.05
N VAL A 61 6.58 -7.63 4.32
CA VAL A 61 5.70 -7.32 5.44
C VAL A 61 4.37 -6.85 4.90
N ALA A 62 3.31 -7.62 5.14
CA ALA A 62 1.94 -7.21 4.87
C ALA A 62 1.26 -6.89 6.21
N PHE A 63 0.59 -5.76 6.31
CA PHE A 63 0.00 -5.31 7.58
C PHE A 63 -1.33 -4.59 7.38
N ASN A 64 -2.15 -4.59 8.43
CA ASN A 64 -3.40 -3.85 8.46
C ASN A 64 -3.12 -2.43 8.97
N MET A 65 -3.34 -1.42 8.12
CA MET A 65 -3.23 -0.02 8.55
C MET A 65 -4.29 0.31 9.59
N SER A 66 -3.98 1.23 10.49
CA SER A 66 -4.95 1.82 11.42
C SER A 66 -6.18 2.32 10.66
N GLY A 67 -7.35 1.97 11.14
CA GLY A 67 -8.59 2.30 10.45
C GLY A 67 -8.99 1.31 9.35
N SER A 68 -8.26 0.19 9.14
CA SER A 68 -8.76 -0.88 8.25
C SER A 68 -10.10 -1.46 8.74
N GLY A 69 -10.31 -1.46 10.06
CA GLY A 69 -11.52 -2.00 10.69
C GLY A 69 -11.59 -3.52 10.69
N ILE A 70 -10.51 -4.20 10.27
CA ILE A 70 -10.46 -5.65 10.08
C ILE A 70 -9.41 -6.24 11.02
N ALA A 71 -9.85 -7.12 11.94
CA ALA A 71 -8.97 -7.76 12.91
C ALA A 71 -8.55 -9.18 12.50
N SER A 72 -9.31 -9.85 11.64
CA SER A 72 -9.13 -11.27 11.31
C SER A 72 -8.94 -11.51 9.81
N ALA A 73 -8.34 -12.65 9.47
CA ALA A 73 -8.01 -13.06 8.10
C ALA A 73 -9.23 -13.39 7.22
N ASP A 74 -10.42 -13.47 7.79
CA ASP A 74 -11.68 -13.64 7.04
C ASP A 74 -12.16 -12.33 6.37
N GLY A 75 -11.55 -11.20 6.73
CA GLY A 75 -11.85 -9.89 6.18
C GLY A 75 -13.14 -9.26 6.71
N ALA A 76 -13.66 -9.75 7.84
CA ALA A 76 -14.82 -9.15 8.49
C ALA A 76 -14.47 -7.81 9.16
N PHE A 77 -15.33 -6.82 8.98
CA PHE A 77 -15.19 -5.52 9.66
C PHE A 77 -15.71 -5.63 11.09
N THR A 78 -14.82 -5.95 12.01
CA THR A 78 -15.12 -6.14 13.44
C THR A 78 -14.72 -4.96 14.32
N GLU A 79 -13.90 -4.04 13.82
CA GLU A 79 -13.41 -2.85 14.52
C GLU A 79 -13.95 -1.57 13.87
N LEU A 80 -15.31 -1.45 13.79
CA LEU A 80 -15.98 -0.37 13.05
C LEU A 80 -15.65 1.04 13.59
N GLU A 81 -15.40 1.18 14.89
CA GLU A 81 -15.03 2.47 15.47
C GLU A 81 -13.62 2.91 15.02
N ARG A 82 -12.69 1.98 14.84
CA ARG A 82 -11.38 2.27 14.25
C ARG A 82 -11.51 2.65 12.79
N PHE A 83 -12.36 1.94 12.03
CA PHE A 83 -12.65 2.31 10.64
C PHE A 83 -13.26 3.72 10.56
N ARG A 84 -14.19 4.04 11.46
CA ARG A 84 -14.85 5.36 11.52
C ARG A 84 -13.81 6.49 11.67
N LYS A 85 -12.80 6.28 12.51
CA LYS A 85 -11.75 7.28 12.81
C LYS A 85 -10.55 7.25 11.86
N SER A 86 -10.61 6.46 10.78
CA SER A 86 -9.46 6.35 9.88
C SER A 86 -9.08 7.69 9.25
N THR A 87 -7.76 7.93 9.12
CA THR A 87 -7.18 9.13 8.51
C THR A 87 -5.97 8.78 7.65
N TYR A 88 -5.63 9.60 6.67
CA TYR A 88 -4.41 9.42 5.88
C TYR A 88 -3.13 9.64 6.71
N ALA A 89 -3.20 10.55 7.69
CA ALA A 89 -2.08 10.78 8.60
C ALA A 89 -1.73 9.54 9.41
N ALA A 90 -2.75 8.80 9.91
CA ALA A 90 -2.56 7.55 10.61
C ALA A 90 -1.98 6.46 9.70
N GLU A 91 -2.45 6.35 8.45
CA GLU A 91 -1.90 5.39 7.49
C GLU A 91 -0.41 5.67 7.19
N LEU A 92 0.00 6.93 7.06
CA LEU A 92 1.41 7.30 6.87
C LEU A 92 2.27 7.00 8.11
N GLU A 93 1.78 7.28 9.30
CA GLU A 93 2.45 6.96 10.56
C GLU A 93 2.59 5.44 10.77
N ASP A 94 1.60 4.65 10.33
CA ASP A 94 1.68 3.20 10.40
C ASP A 94 2.80 2.63 9.52
N ILE A 95 3.02 3.20 8.33
CA ILE A 95 4.16 2.84 7.48
C ILE A 95 5.47 3.10 8.23
N ASP A 96 5.62 4.24 8.93
CA ASP A 96 6.78 4.57 9.75
C ASP A 96 6.98 3.55 10.88
N ARG A 97 5.91 3.18 11.57
CA ARG A 97 5.96 2.23 12.69
C ARG A 97 6.39 0.84 12.23
N VAL A 98 5.83 0.36 11.11
CA VAL A 98 6.21 -0.92 10.53
C VAL A 98 7.64 -0.89 9.98
N ALA A 99 8.07 0.22 9.38
CA ALA A 99 9.44 0.40 8.92
C ALA A 99 10.45 0.33 10.08
N ARG A 100 10.17 1.00 11.19
CA ARG A 100 10.99 0.90 12.41
C ARG A 100 11.02 -0.52 12.97
N TRP A 101 9.85 -1.17 13.05
CA TRP A 101 9.74 -2.53 13.55
C TRP A 101 10.57 -3.53 12.72
N ILE A 102 10.45 -3.51 11.38
CA ILE A 102 11.18 -4.45 10.53
C ILE A 102 12.69 -4.17 10.54
N THR A 103 13.10 -2.91 10.64
CA THR A 103 14.51 -2.54 10.78
C THR A 103 15.11 -3.11 12.07
N GLN A 104 14.40 -3.02 13.17
CA GLN A 104 14.81 -3.64 14.46
C GLN A 104 14.80 -5.18 14.38
N LYS A 105 13.78 -5.75 13.74
CA LYS A 105 13.60 -7.21 13.61
C LYS A 105 14.71 -7.86 12.79
N LEU A 106 15.14 -7.23 11.69
CA LEU A 106 16.19 -7.76 10.80
C LEU A 106 17.60 -7.30 11.19
N GLY A 107 17.73 -6.26 12.00
CA GLY A 107 19.00 -5.75 12.53
C GLY A 107 19.88 -5.03 11.51
N ASP A 108 20.14 -5.65 10.37
CA ASP A 108 21.02 -5.13 9.31
C ASP A 108 20.29 -4.38 8.19
N LEU A 109 18.98 -4.17 8.33
CA LEU A 109 18.17 -3.48 7.32
C LEU A 109 18.49 -1.99 7.30
N LYS A 110 19.18 -1.51 6.25
CA LYS A 110 19.50 -0.10 6.04
C LYS A 110 18.49 0.63 5.17
N SER A 111 17.78 -0.12 4.33
CA SER A 111 16.79 0.42 3.41
C SER A 111 15.73 -0.63 3.06
N PHE A 112 14.55 -0.18 2.68
CA PHE A 112 13.44 -1.04 2.30
C PHE A 112 12.73 -0.52 1.05
N GLY A 113 11.93 -1.37 0.43
CA GLY A 113 11.03 -1.00 -0.66
C GLY A 113 9.60 -0.83 -0.19
N LEU A 114 8.79 -0.08 -0.94
CA LEU A 114 7.36 0.05 -0.73
C LEU A 114 6.58 -0.49 -1.93
N ILE A 115 5.55 -1.26 -1.68
CA ILE A 115 4.53 -1.65 -2.67
C ILE A 115 3.17 -1.25 -2.11
N GLY A 116 2.42 -0.42 -2.82
CA GLY A 116 1.10 -0.02 -2.37
C GLY A 116 0.02 -0.24 -3.42
N HIS A 117 -1.13 -0.78 -3.00
CA HIS A 117 -2.30 -0.94 -3.85
C HIS A 117 -3.31 0.17 -3.62
N SER A 118 -3.85 0.74 -4.71
CA SER A 118 -4.91 1.74 -4.65
C SER A 118 -4.52 2.91 -3.72
N ARG A 119 -5.32 3.24 -2.70
CA ARG A 119 -4.97 4.25 -1.68
C ARG A 119 -3.64 3.95 -1.00
N GLY A 120 -3.34 2.69 -0.71
CA GLY A 120 -2.03 2.30 -0.16
C GLY A 120 -0.86 2.65 -1.08
N GLY A 121 -1.08 2.66 -2.41
CA GLY A 121 -0.09 3.13 -3.38
C GLY A 121 0.17 4.64 -3.27
N ALA A 122 -0.89 5.43 -3.11
CA ALA A 122 -0.77 6.87 -2.86
C ALA A 122 -0.02 7.15 -1.54
N MET A 123 -0.35 6.42 -0.46
CA MET A 123 0.36 6.53 0.83
C MET A 123 1.83 6.13 0.71
N SER A 124 2.12 5.04 0.00
CA SER A 124 3.50 4.60 -0.26
C SER A 124 4.32 5.64 -1.03
N LEU A 125 3.72 6.30 -2.02
CA LEU A 125 4.38 7.35 -2.79
C LEU A 125 4.66 8.60 -1.93
N LEU A 126 3.67 9.04 -1.13
CA LEU A 126 3.84 10.16 -0.19
C LEU A 126 4.94 9.88 0.83
N HIS A 127 4.94 8.67 1.41
CA HIS A 127 5.96 8.25 2.36
C HIS A 127 7.34 8.24 1.71
N ALA A 128 7.49 7.60 0.54
CA ALA A 128 8.77 7.49 -0.16
C ALA A 128 9.40 8.85 -0.51
N SER A 129 8.58 9.86 -0.76
CA SER A 129 9.05 11.20 -1.13
C SER A 129 9.76 11.97 0.00
N SER A 130 9.61 11.53 1.25
CA SER A 130 10.15 12.20 2.44
C SER A 130 11.03 11.31 3.32
N HIS A 131 11.23 10.03 2.93
CA HIS A 131 11.95 9.04 3.72
C HIS A 131 13.12 8.46 2.93
N PRO A 132 14.37 8.91 3.16
CA PRO A 132 15.55 8.53 2.38
C PRO A 132 15.95 7.05 2.53
N GLU A 133 15.45 6.36 3.56
CA GLU A 133 15.60 4.92 3.74
C GLU A 133 14.77 4.09 2.76
N VAL A 134 13.80 4.69 2.06
CA VAL A 134 13.06 3.99 1.00
C VAL A 134 13.93 3.90 -0.24
N ARG A 135 14.19 2.66 -0.69
CA ARG A 135 15.06 2.35 -1.83
C ARG A 135 14.33 2.36 -3.17
N THR A 136 13.07 2.01 -3.16
CA THR A 136 12.22 1.93 -4.36
C THR A 136 10.75 1.95 -3.97
N VAL A 137 9.91 2.46 -4.84
CA VAL A 137 8.45 2.45 -4.64
C VAL A 137 7.73 1.87 -5.85
N VAL A 138 6.68 1.08 -5.58
CA VAL A 138 5.77 0.55 -6.59
C VAL A 138 4.34 0.93 -6.22
N THR A 139 3.64 1.52 -7.15
CA THR A 139 2.20 1.77 -7.02
C THR A 139 1.41 0.83 -7.92
N LEU A 140 0.42 0.15 -7.36
CA LEU A 140 -0.48 -0.79 -8.04
C LEU A 140 -1.87 -0.18 -8.09
N ALA A 141 -2.38 0.15 -9.26
CA ALA A 141 -3.72 0.72 -9.46
C ALA A 141 -3.99 1.92 -8.52
N ALA A 142 -3.00 2.81 -8.34
CA ALA A 142 -3.07 3.92 -7.41
C ALA A 142 -3.67 5.18 -8.04
N PRO A 143 -4.49 5.95 -7.29
CA PRO A 143 -5.00 7.24 -7.77
C PRO A 143 -3.89 8.30 -7.77
N SER A 144 -3.99 9.26 -8.69
CA SER A 144 -3.12 10.45 -8.73
C SER A 144 -3.57 11.55 -7.77
N ARG A 145 -4.72 11.39 -7.15
CA ARG A 145 -5.29 12.30 -6.15
C ARG A 145 -5.91 11.52 -5.01
N ILE A 146 -5.77 12.04 -3.79
CA ILE A 146 -6.46 11.55 -2.60
C ILE A 146 -7.36 12.65 -2.03
N GLY A 147 -8.23 12.28 -1.09
CA GLY A 147 -9.20 13.24 -0.53
C GLY A 147 -10.36 13.57 -1.46
N VAL A 148 -10.52 12.82 -2.55
CA VAL A 148 -11.65 12.98 -3.47
C VAL A 148 -12.79 12.07 -3.00
N TRP A 149 -13.86 12.69 -2.52
CA TRP A 149 -15.04 12.03 -2.00
C TRP A 149 -16.30 12.62 -2.63
N PRO A 150 -17.43 11.90 -2.64
CA PRO A 150 -18.71 12.45 -3.09
C PRO A 150 -19.14 13.67 -2.26
N ASP A 151 -19.85 14.61 -2.86
CA ASP A 151 -20.36 15.80 -2.16
C ASP A 151 -21.15 15.45 -0.89
N ALA A 152 -21.97 14.39 -0.94
CA ALA A 152 -22.70 13.87 0.21
C ALA A 152 -21.79 13.44 1.39
N ALA A 153 -20.54 13.03 1.13
CA ALA A 153 -19.58 12.76 2.18
C ALA A 153 -19.13 14.05 2.87
N PHE A 154 -18.79 15.07 2.08
CA PHE A 154 -18.40 16.38 2.61
C PHE A 154 -19.54 17.07 3.36
N GLU A 155 -20.79 16.92 2.91
CA GLU A 155 -21.96 17.41 3.62
C GLU A 155 -22.12 16.72 4.97
N ALA A 156 -22.07 15.38 5.00
CA ALA A 156 -22.17 14.62 6.25
C ALA A 156 -21.08 15.02 7.26
N TRP A 157 -19.83 15.16 6.81
CA TRP A 157 -18.70 15.49 7.69
C TRP A 157 -18.76 16.93 8.21
N ARG A 158 -19.21 17.89 7.40
CA ARG A 158 -19.45 19.28 7.88
C ARG A 158 -20.51 19.34 8.96
N ASP A 159 -21.48 18.42 8.91
CA ASP A 159 -22.52 18.28 9.94
C ASP A 159 -22.06 17.34 11.09
N HIS A 160 -20.79 17.02 11.21
CA HIS A 160 -20.21 16.10 12.20
C HIS A 160 -20.86 14.70 12.22
N ARG A 161 -21.39 14.26 11.09
CA ARG A 161 -21.98 12.92 10.91
C ARG A 161 -21.05 12.04 10.09
N PRO A 162 -21.03 10.70 10.32
CA PRO A 162 -20.29 9.79 9.47
C PRO A 162 -20.94 9.72 8.09
N HIS A 163 -20.10 9.61 7.04
CA HIS A 163 -20.52 9.16 5.72
C HIS A 163 -20.56 7.64 5.68
N ILE A 164 -21.65 7.07 5.17
CA ILE A 164 -21.80 5.61 5.09
C ILE A 164 -21.22 5.11 3.78
N VAL A 165 -20.15 4.30 3.88
CA VAL A 165 -19.55 3.60 2.75
C VAL A 165 -20.09 2.18 2.70
N ARG A 166 -20.65 1.76 1.58
CA ARG A 166 -21.08 0.38 1.39
C ARG A 166 -19.91 -0.52 1.04
N ASP A 167 -19.73 -1.61 1.76
CA ASP A 167 -18.77 -2.64 1.41
C ASP A 167 -19.41 -3.66 0.47
N TYR A 168 -18.78 -3.88 -0.68
CA TYR A 168 -19.31 -4.80 -1.69
C TYR A 168 -19.13 -6.28 -1.33
N ARG A 169 -18.16 -6.61 -0.46
CA ARG A 169 -17.86 -8.00 -0.03
C ARG A 169 -18.86 -8.49 1.01
N THR A 170 -19.04 -7.72 2.06
CA THR A 170 -19.91 -8.06 3.19
C THR A 170 -21.34 -7.52 3.01
N ARG A 171 -21.55 -6.62 2.06
CA ARG A 171 -22.76 -5.80 1.87
C ARG A 171 -23.11 -4.96 3.10
N GLY A 172 -22.16 -4.81 4.03
CA GLY A 172 -22.29 -4.03 5.24
C GLY A 172 -22.17 -2.53 4.99
N GLU A 173 -22.62 -1.76 5.95
CA GLU A 173 -22.48 -0.32 5.99
C GLU A 173 -21.33 0.05 6.93
N LEU A 174 -20.37 0.80 6.40
CA LEU A 174 -19.15 1.20 7.09
C LEU A 174 -19.21 2.71 7.35
N PRO A 175 -19.28 3.14 8.60
CA PRO A 175 -19.27 4.56 8.93
C PRO A 175 -17.86 5.13 8.79
N LEU A 176 -17.68 6.15 7.96
CA LEU A 176 -16.46 6.93 7.86
C LEU A 176 -16.70 8.32 8.47
N GLY A 177 -16.01 8.63 9.54
CA GLY A 177 -16.25 9.82 10.36
C GLY A 177 -15.64 11.10 9.77
N PRO A 178 -15.94 12.25 10.38
CA PRO A 178 -15.42 13.55 9.97
C PRO A 178 -13.90 13.68 10.19
N GLU A 179 -13.28 12.79 10.94
CA GLU A 179 -11.84 12.79 11.23
C GLU A 179 -11.00 12.77 9.95
N ILE A 180 -11.45 12.05 8.90
CA ILE A 180 -10.76 12.05 7.61
C ILE A 180 -10.88 13.40 6.89
N TYR A 181 -12.01 14.08 7.04
CA TYR A 181 -12.19 15.42 6.47
C TYR A 181 -11.28 16.45 7.15
N ASP A 182 -11.27 16.45 8.48
CA ASP A 182 -10.39 17.30 9.27
C ASP A 182 -8.91 17.06 8.96
N ASP A 183 -8.53 15.79 8.74
CA ASP A 183 -7.20 15.40 8.34
C ASP A 183 -6.84 15.95 6.95
N ILE A 184 -7.73 15.81 5.96
CA ILE A 184 -7.55 16.37 4.62
C ILE A 184 -7.35 17.89 4.69
N GLN A 185 -8.18 18.60 5.46
CA GLN A 185 -8.09 20.06 5.56
C GLN A 185 -6.77 20.50 6.22
N ARG A 186 -6.37 19.85 7.30
CA ARG A 186 -5.15 20.18 8.04
C ARG A 186 -3.87 19.84 7.29
N ASN A 187 -3.88 18.77 6.50
CA ASN A 187 -2.70 18.19 5.89
C ASN A 187 -2.70 18.26 4.35
N ALA A 188 -3.53 19.10 3.73
CA ALA A 188 -3.68 19.19 2.27
C ALA A 188 -2.33 19.31 1.53
N ALA A 189 -1.41 20.14 2.04
CA ALA A 189 -0.09 20.32 1.45
C ALA A 189 0.82 19.07 1.56
N ARG A 190 0.58 18.20 2.55
CA ARG A 190 1.30 16.93 2.71
C ARG A 190 0.83 15.89 1.69
N TYR A 191 -0.42 15.99 1.23
CA TYR A 191 -1.07 15.02 0.35
C TYR A 191 -0.95 15.33 -1.13
N ASP A 192 0.04 16.12 -1.52
CA ASP A 192 0.35 16.48 -2.91
C ASP A 192 1.17 15.36 -3.59
N LEU A 193 0.46 14.45 -4.27
CA LEU A 193 1.05 13.32 -5.01
C LEU A 193 1.89 13.78 -6.22
N ARG A 194 1.57 14.92 -6.83
CA ARG A 194 2.38 15.48 -7.91
C ARG A 194 3.75 15.90 -7.39
N ARG A 195 3.77 16.65 -6.30
CA ARG A 195 5.01 17.04 -5.63
C ARG A 195 5.79 15.81 -5.17
N ALA A 196 5.12 14.83 -4.56
CA ALA A 196 5.74 13.59 -4.11
C ALA A 196 6.41 12.84 -5.26
N ALA A 197 5.70 12.59 -6.36
CA ALA A 197 6.25 11.88 -7.52
C ALA A 197 7.41 12.64 -8.18
N SER A 198 7.26 13.97 -8.38
CA SER A 198 8.29 14.78 -9.04
C SER A 198 9.57 14.97 -8.22
N SER A 199 9.51 14.79 -6.90
CA SER A 199 10.67 14.90 -6.01
C SER A 199 11.42 13.57 -5.81
N LEU A 200 10.94 12.46 -6.35
CA LEU A 200 11.61 11.17 -6.19
C LEU A 200 13.00 11.16 -6.83
N THR A 201 13.96 10.66 -6.09
CA THR A 201 15.32 10.37 -6.58
C THR A 201 15.59 8.86 -6.67
N ILE A 202 14.61 8.05 -6.30
CA ILE A 202 14.65 6.58 -6.23
C ILE A 202 13.84 5.96 -7.38
N PRO A 203 14.11 4.68 -7.74
CA PRO A 203 13.31 3.97 -8.73
C PRO A 203 11.81 3.91 -8.37
N TYR A 204 10.97 4.26 -9.32
CA TYR A 204 9.51 4.28 -9.20
C TYR A 204 8.84 3.47 -10.31
N LEU A 205 8.06 2.47 -9.95
CA LEU A 205 7.25 1.69 -10.88
C LEU A 205 5.75 1.98 -10.66
N VAL A 206 5.07 2.39 -11.72
CA VAL A 206 3.62 2.50 -11.76
C VAL A 206 3.07 1.29 -12.51
N VAL A 207 2.21 0.50 -11.87
CA VAL A 207 1.52 -0.63 -12.50
C VAL A 207 0.02 -0.35 -12.55
N GLN A 208 -0.57 -0.34 -13.74
CA GLN A 208 -1.96 0.01 -13.93
C GLN A 208 -2.66 -0.94 -14.90
N GLY A 209 -3.88 -1.36 -14.56
CA GLY A 209 -4.74 -2.11 -15.46
C GLY A 209 -5.46 -1.18 -16.45
N ASP A 210 -5.57 -1.58 -17.71
CA ASP A 210 -6.24 -0.77 -18.75
C ASP A 210 -7.78 -0.85 -18.67
N ARG A 211 -8.33 -1.78 -17.89
CA ARG A 211 -9.78 -1.92 -17.64
C ARG A 211 -10.18 -1.61 -16.20
N ASP A 212 -9.33 -0.90 -15.48
CA ASP A 212 -9.65 -0.45 -14.12
C ASP A 212 -10.75 0.61 -14.14
N ARG A 213 -11.88 0.29 -13.50
CA ARG A 213 -13.04 1.20 -13.39
C ARG A 213 -13.06 1.98 -12.08
N SER A 214 -12.26 1.58 -11.11
CA SER A 214 -12.15 2.27 -9.81
C SER A 214 -11.11 3.37 -9.85
N VAL A 215 -9.97 3.08 -10.49
CA VAL A 215 -8.88 4.03 -10.75
C VAL A 215 -8.53 3.92 -12.22
N PRO A 216 -9.05 4.79 -13.07
CA PRO A 216 -8.84 4.74 -14.51
C PRO A 216 -7.37 4.76 -14.92
N LEU A 217 -7.04 4.18 -16.07
CA LEU A 217 -5.67 4.13 -16.62
C LEU A 217 -4.97 5.49 -16.62
N GLU A 218 -5.72 6.56 -16.85
CA GLU A 218 -5.18 7.92 -16.89
C GLU A 218 -4.58 8.37 -15.54
N GLU A 219 -5.05 7.84 -14.43
CA GLU A 219 -4.44 8.10 -13.12
C GLU A 219 -3.02 7.54 -13.04
N GLY A 220 -2.82 6.30 -13.51
CA GLY A 220 -1.49 5.68 -13.60
C GLY A 220 -0.56 6.42 -14.58
N ARG A 221 -1.09 6.83 -15.76
CA ARG A 221 -0.34 7.65 -16.72
C ARG A 221 0.07 8.98 -16.13
N THR A 222 -0.82 9.61 -15.38
CA THR A 222 -0.58 10.88 -14.69
C THR A 222 0.52 10.72 -13.65
N LEU A 223 0.45 9.73 -12.77
CA LEU A 223 1.49 9.44 -11.78
C LEU A 223 2.85 9.22 -12.44
N ALA A 224 2.92 8.40 -13.48
CA ALA A 224 4.16 8.14 -14.20
C ALA A 224 4.74 9.40 -14.87
N SER A 225 3.87 10.28 -15.40
CA SER A 225 4.30 11.51 -16.06
C SER A 225 4.89 12.55 -15.10
N TRP A 226 4.56 12.46 -13.81
CA TRP A 226 5.10 13.35 -12.78
C TRP A 226 6.46 12.89 -12.24
N GLY A 227 6.73 11.58 -12.29
CA GLY A 227 8.01 11.04 -11.83
C GLY A 227 9.16 11.36 -12.79
N PRO A 228 10.41 11.40 -12.30
CA PRO A 228 11.59 11.64 -13.15
C PRO A 228 11.70 10.55 -14.24
N PRO A 229 11.84 10.89 -15.53
CA PRO A 229 11.88 9.91 -16.62
C PRO A 229 13.01 8.89 -16.51
N SER A 230 14.11 9.25 -15.85
CA SER A 230 15.28 8.37 -15.67
C SER A 230 15.06 7.25 -14.66
N THR A 231 14.08 7.40 -13.76
CA THR A 231 13.86 6.47 -12.64
C THR A 231 12.43 5.93 -12.58
N THR A 232 11.53 6.42 -13.44
CA THR A 232 10.11 6.06 -13.43
C THR A 232 9.75 5.19 -14.64
N GLU A 233 9.08 4.08 -14.37
CA GLU A 233 8.52 3.19 -15.40
C GLU A 233 7.01 3.05 -15.22
N LEU A 234 6.27 2.97 -16.33
CA LEU A 234 4.84 2.64 -16.37
C LEU A 234 4.66 1.25 -17.00
N ALA A 235 4.06 0.34 -16.25
CA ALA A 235 3.65 -0.97 -16.72
C ALA A 235 2.12 -1.03 -16.83
N ILE A 236 1.60 -1.15 -18.04
CA ILE A 236 0.17 -1.35 -18.29
C ILE A 236 -0.09 -2.84 -18.41
N ILE A 237 -1.04 -3.36 -17.61
CA ILE A 237 -1.47 -4.76 -17.67
C ILE A 237 -2.77 -4.84 -18.47
N GLU A 238 -2.68 -5.46 -19.63
CA GLU A 238 -3.81 -5.56 -20.58
C GLU A 238 -4.94 -6.43 -20.01
N GLY A 239 -6.16 -5.94 -20.12
CA GLY A 239 -7.37 -6.61 -19.64
C GLY A 239 -7.52 -6.62 -18.12
N ALA A 240 -6.61 -5.97 -17.36
CA ALA A 240 -6.67 -5.94 -15.92
C ALA A 240 -7.61 -4.86 -15.40
N GLY A 241 -8.44 -5.24 -14.41
CA GLY A 241 -9.20 -4.31 -13.57
C GLY A 241 -8.42 -3.90 -12.32
N HIS A 242 -9.12 -3.28 -11.37
CA HIS A 242 -8.53 -2.69 -10.15
C HIS A 242 -7.71 -3.65 -9.28
N SER A 243 -8.08 -4.91 -9.24
CA SER A 243 -7.38 -5.95 -8.46
C SER A 243 -6.59 -6.93 -9.33
N PHE A 244 -6.29 -6.59 -10.59
CA PHE A 244 -5.61 -7.48 -11.54
C PHE A 244 -6.30 -8.84 -11.68
N GLN A 245 -7.63 -8.84 -11.65
CA GLN A 245 -8.50 -10.02 -11.68
C GLN A 245 -8.37 -10.96 -10.47
N ALA A 246 -7.69 -10.53 -9.40
CA ALA A 246 -7.73 -11.23 -8.13
C ALA A 246 -9.12 -11.07 -7.48
N GLY A 247 -9.72 -12.18 -7.04
CA GLY A 247 -10.87 -12.18 -6.13
C GLY A 247 -10.41 -12.08 -4.67
N ASP A 248 -11.35 -12.06 -3.74
CA ASP A 248 -11.05 -12.03 -2.30
C ASP A 248 -10.17 -13.22 -1.87
N LYS A 249 -10.36 -14.37 -2.51
CA LYS A 249 -9.50 -15.56 -2.35
C LYS A 249 -9.06 -16.05 -3.73
N ILE A 250 -7.76 -16.20 -3.91
CA ILE A 250 -7.20 -16.70 -5.17
C ILE A 250 -7.33 -18.23 -5.21
N ARG A 251 -8.26 -18.72 -6.01
CA ARG A 251 -8.39 -20.16 -6.32
C ARG A 251 -7.56 -20.57 -7.52
N ARG A 252 -7.36 -19.66 -8.45
CA ARG A 252 -6.53 -19.78 -9.66
C ARG A 252 -5.92 -18.41 -9.94
N THR A 253 -4.65 -18.36 -10.25
CA THR A 253 -3.96 -17.11 -10.60
C THR A 253 -4.32 -16.69 -12.03
N PRO A 254 -5.06 -15.60 -12.23
CA PRO A 254 -5.35 -15.09 -13.57
C PRO A 254 -4.08 -14.61 -14.26
N PRO A 255 -4.02 -14.61 -15.61
CA PRO A 255 -2.84 -14.13 -16.35
C PRO A 255 -2.44 -12.69 -15.98
N GLN A 256 -3.41 -11.80 -15.80
CA GLN A 256 -3.18 -10.40 -15.43
C GLN A 256 -2.51 -10.28 -14.05
N LEU A 257 -2.94 -11.09 -13.09
CA LEU A 257 -2.32 -11.13 -11.78
C LEU A 257 -0.89 -11.69 -11.83
N LEU A 258 -0.69 -12.76 -12.62
CA LEU A 258 0.63 -13.33 -12.81
C LEU A 258 1.59 -12.31 -13.43
N GLU A 259 1.18 -11.63 -14.50
CA GLU A 259 1.98 -10.59 -15.15
C GLU A 259 2.30 -9.45 -14.17
N MET A 260 1.33 -8.97 -13.38
CA MET A 260 1.58 -7.95 -12.37
C MET A 260 2.65 -8.40 -11.37
N ILE A 261 2.54 -9.62 -10.82
CA ILE A 261 3.51 -10.17 -9.88
C ILE A 261 4.89 -10.29 -10.52
N GLU A 262 4.99 -10.77 -11.75
CA GLU A 262 6.25 -10.89 -12.49
C GLU A 262 6.92 -9.52 -12.71
N ARG A 263 6.16 -8.50 -13.12
CA ARG A 263 6.65 -7.12 -13.29
C ARG A 263 7.20 -6.56 -11.98
N VAL A 264 6.43 -6.68 -10.89
CA VAL A 264 6.81 -6.16 -9.58
C VAL A 264 8.04 -6.90 -9.03
N THR A 265 8.07 -8.22 -9.13
CA THR A 265 9.21 -9.00 -8.62
C THR A 265 10.49 -8.77 -9.43
N ALA A 266 10.38 -8.64 -10.76
CA ALA A 266 11.52 -8.28 -11.60
C ALA A 266 12.05 -6.88 -11.26
N TRP A 267 11.14 -5.91 -11.01
CA TRP A 267 11.50 -4.58 -10.56
C TRP A 267 12.24 -4.59 -9.23
N MET A 268 11.70 -5.26 -8.22
CA MET A 268 12.31 -5.34 -6.89
C MET A 268 13.70 -5.99 -6.94
N ARG A 269 13.88 -7.06 -7.71
CA ARG A 269 15.20 -7.68 -7.90
C ARG A 269 16.21 -6.69 -8.46
N ARG A 270 15.82 -5.84 -9.41
CA ARG A 270 16.71 -4.88 -10.07
C ARG A 270 17.06 -3.70 -9.17
N THR A 271 16.09 -3.22 -8.37
CA THR A 271 16.21 -1.97 -7.62
C THR A 271 16.58 -2.15 -6.15
N MET A 272 16.40 -3.35 -5.60
CA MET A 272 16.78 -3.70 -4.21
C MET A 272 18.17 -4.34 -4.12
N VAL A 273 19.04 -4.15 -5.11
CA VAL A 273 20.44 -4.59 -5.04
C VAL A 273 21.18 -3.68 -4.06
N PRO A 274 21.97 -4.21 -3.10
CA PRO A 274 22.84 -3.40 -2.26
C PRO A 274 23.77 -2.54 -3.12
N ASP A 275 23.96 -1.29 -2.75
CA ASP A 275 24.95 -0.44 -3.43
C ASP A 275 26.34 -1.09 -3.26
N ALA A 276 27.14 -1.09 -4.33
CA ALA A 276 28.51 -1.61 -4.25
C ALA A 276 29.37 -0.87 -3.19
N ARG A 277 28.91 0.30 -2.72
CA ARG A 277 29.48 1.05 -1.60
C ARG A 277 29.09 0.49 -0.23
N GLU A 278 27.97 -0.22 -0.12
CA GLU A 278 27.49 -0.87 1.11
C GLU A 278 28.12 -2.25 1.35
N ALA A 279 28.76 -2.81 0.31
CA ALA A 279 29.41 -4.14 0.33
C ALA A 279 30.89 -4.09 0.77
N ARG A 280 31.40 -2.92 1.22
CA ARG A 280 32.77 -2.86 1.80
C ARG A 280 32.67 -3.05 3.31
N PRO A 281 33.40 -4.04 3.87
CA PRO A 281 33.45 -4.30 5.32
C PRO A 281 34.04 -3.15 6.09
#